data_29ebe8b3831c03dca850ba2696b0fc26
#
_entry.id   29ebe8b3831c03dca850ba2696b0fc26
#
_cell.length_a   1.000
_cell.length_b   1.000
_cell.length_c   1.000
_cell.angle_alpha   90.00
_cell.angle_beta   90.00
_cell.angle_gamma   90.00
#
_symmetry.space_group_name_H-M   'P 1'
#
loop_
_entity.id
_entity.type
_entity.pdbx_description
1 polymer ?
#
loop_
_entity_poly.entity_id
_entity_poly.type
_entity_poly.pdbx_seq_one_letter_code
_entity_poly.pdbx_strand_id
1 'polypeptide(L)'
;MELYQAYTDYKGMMDLIEDMYRTLAKTICGSDHILYQGVEIALGEPWERLTMVEAVKKYAGVDYYEWDSDEAARACAKEKGVEVEEGEHATKGHVLIAFFDAFVEENLIQPTIIYDYPVENSPLAKRKPSEPAFTERFEYFIYAREMGNAFSELNDPIDQKQRFEAQVAARRELGDTTGEVDEDFVNALEYGLPPTGGLGLGLDRLVMLLTDSASIRDVLLFPTMRPLPKNGQESEEDADEAAETTEA
;
A
#
# COMPACT_ATOMS: atom_id res chain seq x y z
N MET A 1 -12.38 0.60 6.07
CA MET A 1 -13.29 -0.55 6.31
C MET A 1 -12.47 -1.82 6.10
N GLU A 2 -12.69 -2.82 6.93
CA GLU A 2 -12.04 -4.13 6.77
C GLU A 2 -13.09 -5.22 6.57
N LEU A 3 -12.74 -6.23 5.82
CA LEU A 3 -13.55 -7.44 5.64
C LEU A 3 -12.65 -8.68 5.50
N TYR A 4 -13.17 -9.82 5.93
CA TYR A 4 -12.49 -11.11 5.86
C TYR A 4 -13.47 -12.15 5.34
N GLN A 5 -13.01 -13.00 4.44
CA GLN A 5 -13.80 -14.08 3.86
C GLN A 5 -13.04 -15.39 3.96
N ALA A 6 -13.60 -16.36 4.64
CA ALA A 6 -13.04 -17.70 4.71
C ALA A 6 -13.18 -18.44 3.37
N TYR A 7 -12.25 -19.34 3.10
CA TYR A 7 -12.19 -20.18 1.90
C TYR A 7 -12.04 -19.43 0.58
N THR A 8 -11.34 -18.28 0.64
CA THR A 8 -10.89 -17.52 -0.51
C THR A 8 -9.40 -17.15 -0.35
N ASP A 9 -8.86 -16.47 -1.33
CA ASP A 9 -7.48 -15.99 -1.38
C ASP A 9 -7.42 -14.53 -1.88
N TYR A 10 -6.21 -13.99 -2.03
CA TYR A 10 -5.99 -12.63 -2.52
C TYR A 10 -6.56 -12.38 -3.93
N LYS A 11 -6.66 -13.41 -4.78
CA LYS A 11 -7.26 -13.27 -6.12
C LYS A 11 -8.77 -13.08 -6.05
N GLY A 12 -9.43 -13.80 -5.14
CA GLY A 12 -10.85 -13.57 -4.85
C GLY A 12 -11.11 -12.17 -4.31
N MET A 13 -10.16 -11.61 -3.53
CA MET A 13 -10.24 -10.21 -3.08
C MET A 13 -10.04 -9.21 -4.23
N MET A 14 -9.17 -9.50 -5.21
CA MET A 14 -9.03 -8.67 -6.42
C MET A 14 -10.35 -8.59 -7.20
N ASP A 15 -10.99 -9.72 -7.43
CA ASP A 15 -12.26 -9.78 -8.15
C ASP A 15 -13.37 -9.03 -7.40
N LEU A 16 -13.40 -9.16 -6.07
CA LEU A 16 -14.34 -8.46 -5.21
C LEU A 16 -14.18 -6.93 -5.31
N ILE A 17 -12.96 -6.42 -5.28
CA ILE A 17 -12.68 -4.98 -5.37
C ILE A 17 -13.10 -4.42 -6.72
N GLU A 18 -12.74 -5.06 -7.80
CA GLU A 18 -13.13 -4.60 -9.15
C GLU A 18 -14.66 -4.53 -9.30
N ASP A 19 -15.37 -5.57 -8.85
CA ASP A 19 -16.83 -5.62 -8.92
C ASP A 19 -17.49 -4.57 -8.00
N MET A 20 -16.95 -4.39 -6.81
CA MET A 20 -17.44 -3.40 -5.84
C MET A 20 -17.32 -1.98 -6.39
N TYR A 21 -16.15 -1.57 -6.88
CA TYR A 21 -15.94 -0.22 -7.42
C TYR A 21 -16.82 0.04 -8.65
N ARG A 22 -16.92 -0.92 -9.57
CA ARG A 22 -17.78 -0.86 -10.73
C ARG A 22 -19.25 -0.69 -10.33
N THR A 23 -19.71 -1.50 -9.37
CA THR A 23 -21.10 -1.46 -8.89
C THR A 23 -21.43 -0.15 -8.20
N LEU A 24 -20.54 0.34 -7.34
CA LEU A 24 -20.73 1.61 -6.63
C LEU A 24 -20.74 2.79 -7.60
N ALA A 25 -19.81 2.86 -8.55
CA ALA A 25 -19.77 3.92 -9.55
C ALA A 25 -21.07 3.95 -10.39
N LYS A 26 -21.55 2.80 -10.88
CA LYS A 26 -22.84 2.73 -11.60
C LYS A 26 -24.02 3.15 -10.74
N THR A 27 -24.04 2.74 -9.48
CA THR A 27 -25.19 2.99 -8.59
C THR A 27 -25.23 4.44 -8.13
N ILE A 28 -24.09 5.04 -7.81
CA ILE A 28 -23.99 6.37 -7.21
C ILE A 28 -23.83 7.45 -8.28
N CYS A 29 -22.93 7.24 -9.25
CA CYS A 29 -22.59 8.22 -10.27
C CYS A 29 -23.39 8.00 -11.58
N GLY A 30 -24.11 6.89 -11.72
CA GLY A 30 -24.86 6.54 -12.93
C GLY A 30 -23.98 6.04 -14.10
N SER A 31 -22.68 5.89 -13.90
CA SER A 31 -21.69 5.44 -14.89
C SER A 31 -20.56 4.72 -14.20
N ASP A 32 -19.93 3.75 -14.87
CA ASP A 32 -18.67 3.14 -14.46
C ASP A 32 -17.42 3.84 -15.04
N HIS A 33 -17.63 4.92 -15.80
CA HIS A 33 -16.64 5.92 -16.16
C HIS A 33 -16.96 7.19 -15.40
N ILE A 34 -16.08 7.62 -14.50
CA ILE A 34 -16.27 8.81 -13.66
C ILE A 34 -15.18 9.84 -13.94
N LEU A 35 -15.50 11.10 -13.72
CA LEU A 35 -14.52 12.17 -13.79
C LEU A 35 -14.01 12.45 -12.37
N TYR A 36 -12.69 12.40 -12.18
CA TYR A 36 -12.04 12.75 -10.92
C TYR A 36 -10.92 13.75 -11.18
N GLN A 37 -11.02 14.96 -10.62
CA GLN A 37 -10.05 16.05 -10.79
C GLN A 37 -9.69 16.31 -12.26
N GLY A 38 -10.70 16.27 -13.13
CA GLY A 38 -10.55 16.50 -14.56
C GLY A 38 -10.03 15.31 -15.38
N VAL A 39 -9.77 14.17 -14.76
CA VAL A 39 -9.30 12.94 -15.42
C VAL A 39 -10.43 11.90 -15.44
N GLU A 40 -10.69 11.30 -16.58
CA GLU A 40 -11.62 10.17 -16.70
C GLU A 40 -10.99 8.92 -16.11
N ILE A 41 -11.69 8.29 -15.16
CA ILE A 41 -11.33 7.03 -14.51
C ILE A 41 -12.30 5.93 -14.96
N ALA A 42 -11.77 4.91 -15.61
CA ALA A 42 -12.53 3.80 -16.19
C ALA A 42 -12.66 2.62 -15.20
N LEU A 43 -13.62 2.69 -14.28
CA LEU A 43 -13.87 1.65 -13.27
C LEU A 43 -14.56 0.41 -13.85
N GLY A 44 -15.19 0.52 -15.03
CA GLY A 44 -15.89 -0.55 -15.72
C GLY A 44 -15.02 -1.49 -16.53
N GLU A 45 -13.85 -1.02 -16.95
CA GLU A 45 -12.88 -1.82 -17.69
C GLU A 45 -12.16 -2.82 -16.75
N PRO A 46 -11.59 -3.91 -17.29
CA PRO A 46 -10.70 -4.76 -16.50
C PRO A 46 -9.51 -3.96 -15.96
N TRP A 47 -9.26 -4.04 -14.66
CA TRP A 47 -8.13 -3.35 -14.06
C TRP A 47 -6.81 -3.97 -14.50
N GLU A 48 -5.79 -3.16 -14.72
CA GLU A 48 -4.45 -3.66 -14.96
C GLU A 48 -3.94 -4.37 -13.71
N ARG A 49 -3.43 -5.60 -13.85
CA ARG A 49 -2.87 -6.40 -12.76
C ARG A 49 -1.41 -6.68 -13.08
N LEU A 50 -0.50 -6.11 -12.31
CA LEU A 50 0.95 -6.27 -12.46
C LEU A 50 1.54 -6.81 -11.16
N THR A 51 2.48 -7.74 -11.26
CA THR A 51 3.37 -8.02 -10.13
C THR A 51 4.21 -6.79 -9.83
N MET A 52 4.67 -6.64 -8.58
CA MET A 52 5.58 -5.54 -8.24
C MET A 52 6.83 -5.54 -9.11
N VAL A 53 7.36 -6.71 -9.43
CA VAL A 53 8.53 -6.86 -10.32
C VAL A 53 8.21 -6.37 -11.74
N GLU A 54 7.06 -6.74 -12.29
CA GLU A 54 6.63 -6.26 -13.63
C GLU A 54 6.40 -4.75 -13.63
N ALA A 55 5.82 -4.20 -12.59
CA ALA A 55 5.58 -2.77 -12.46
C ALA A 55 6.90 -1.98 -12.40
N VAL A 56 7.85 -2.39 -11.56
CA VAL A 56 9.17 -1.77 -11.49
C VAL A 56 9.92 -1.90 -12.81
N LYS A 57 9.86 -3.06 -13.46
CA LYS A 57 10.45 -3.24 -14.79
C LYS A 57 9.84 -2.32 -15.84
N LYS A 58 8.51 -2.15 -15.82
CA LYS A 58 7.77 -1.31 -16.76
C LYS A 58 8.11 0.18 -16.62
N TYR A 59 8.20 0.70 -15.39
CA TYR A 59 8.31 2.13 -15.13
C TYR A 59 9.76 2.58 -14.82
N ALA A 60 10.56 1.78 -14.11
CA ALA A 60 11.93 2.10 -13.77
C ALA A 60 12.97 1.48 -14.75
N GLY A 61 12.56 0.53 -15.57
CA GLY A 61 13.45 -0.19 -16.49
C GLY A 61 14.46 -1.09 -15.77
N VAL A 62 14.12 -1.57 -14.57
CA VAL A 62 14.98 -2.38 -13.71
C VAL A 62 14.34 -3.76 -13.52
N ASP A 63 15.12 -4.82 -13.65
CA ASP A 63 14.64 -6.19 -13.47
C ASP A 63 15.18 -6.79 -12.16
N TYR A 64 14.28 -7.10 -11.24
CA TYR A 64 14.57 -7.72 -9.93
C TYR A 64 15.40 -9.03 -10.09
N TYR A 65 15.15 -9.79 -11.13
CA TYR A 65 15.80 -11.08 -11.36
C TYR A 65 17.24 -10.96 -11.91
N GLU A 66 17.65 -9.76 -12.32
CA GLU A 66 19.03 -9.48 -12.71
C GLU A 66 19.95 -9.20 -11.51
N TRP A 67 19.38 -8.99 -10.32
CA TRP A 67 20.16 -8.82 -9.09
C TRP A 67 20.57 -10.16 -8.49
N ASP A 68 21.86 -10.48 -8.54
CA ASP A 68 22.41 -11.71 -7.98
C ASP A 68 22.51 -11.72 -6.46
N SER A 69 22.51 -10.55 -5.83
CA SER A 69 22.63 -10.39 -4.37
C SER A 69 21.97 -9.09 -3.89
N ASP A 70 21.81 -8.95 -2.55
CA ASP A 70 21.36 -7.72 -1.92
C ASP A 70 22.30 -6.54 -2.21
N GLU A 71 23.62 -6.78 -2.25
CA GLU A 71 24.63 -5.78 -2.59
C GLU A 71 24.44 -5.28 -4.03
N ALA A 72 24.14 -6.18 -4.98
CA ALA A 72 23.90 -5.79 -6.37
C ALA A 72 22.62 -4.94 -6.48
N ALA A 73 21.57 -5.28 -5.75
CA ALA A 73 20.35 -4.49 -5.69
C ALA A 73 20.61 -3.08 -5.12
N ARG A 74 21.31 -2.98 -3.99
CA ARG A 74 21.68 -1.69 -3.39
C ARG A 74 22.57 -0.85 -4.32
N ALA A 75 23.49 -1.48 -5.03
CA ALA A 75 24.33 -0.79 -6.02
C ALA A 75 23.48 -0.21 -7.17
N CYS A 76 22.50 -0.96 -7.65
CA CYS A 76 21.53 -0.51 -8.66
C CYS A 76 20.69 0.68 -8.15
N ALA A 77 20.18 0.62 -6.91
CA ALA A 77 19.44 1.73 -6.31
C ALA A 77 20.29 3.00 -6.25
N LYS A 78 21.53 2.89 -5.78
CA LYS A 78 22.48 4.00 -5.72
C LYS A 78 22.78 4.59 -7.11
N GLU A 79 22.96 3.76 -8.12
CA GLU A 79 23.20 4.20 -9.51
C GLU A 79 22.00 4.99 -10.05
N LYS A 80 20.78 4.56 -9.72
CA LYS A 80 19.52 5.21 -10.14
C LYS A 80 19.11 6.38 -9.24
N GLY A 81 19.82 6.67 -8.17
CA GLY A 81 19.50 7.74 -7.22
C GLY A 81 18.30 7.45 -6.33
N VAL A 82 17.99 6.17 -6.10
CA VAL A 82 16.91 5.73 -5.21
C VAL A 82 17.48 5.58 -3.79
N GLU A 83 16.86 6.25 -2.83
CA GLU A 83 17.15 6.07 -1.42
C GLU A 83 16.43 4.84 -0.88
N VAL A 84 17.12 4.07 -0.04
CA VAL A 84 16.58 2.87 0.62
C VAL A 84 16.76 3.06 2.12
N GLU A 85 15.66 3.05 2.88
CA GLU A 85 15.65 3.39 4.31
C GLU A 85 16.55 2.48 5.16
N GLU A 86 16.59 1.19 4.86
CA GLU A 86 17.39 0.19 5.59
C GLU A 86 18.89 0.28 5.31
N GLY A 87 19.31 1.12 4.38
CA GLY A 87 20.70 1.36 4.06
C GLY A 87 21.49 0.08 3.73
N GLU A 88 22.53 -0.22 4.50
CA GLU A 88 23.38 -1.41 4.30
C GLU A 88 22.68 -2.73 4.67
N HIS A 89 21.57 -2.69 5.41
CA HIS A 89 20.77 -3.86 5.79
C HIS A 89 19.67 -4.17 4.79
N ALA A 90 19.48 -3.32 3.76
CA ALA A 90 18.44 -3.50 2.77
C ALA A 90 18.64 -4.80 1.96
N THR A 91 17.58 -5.60 1.91
CA THR A 91 17.49 -6.77 1.03
C THR A 91 17.01 -6.37 -0.38
N LYS A 92 17.04 -7.32 -1.31
CA LYS A 92 16.44 -7.13 -2.65
C LYS A 92 14.97 -6.71 -2.57
N GLY A 93 14.23 -7.22 -1.58
CA GLY A 93 12.83 -6.87 -1.35
C GLY A 93 12.66 -5.40 -0.98
N HIS A 94 13.45 -4.88 -0.04
CA HIS A 94 13.44 -3.45 0.34
C HIS A 94 13.80 -2.56 -0.86
N VAL A 95 14.82 -2.94 -1.62
CA VAL A 95 15.22 -2.19 -2.83
C VAL A 95 14.10 -2.19 -3.87
N LEU A 96 13.40 -3.31 -4.08
CA LEU A 96 12.26 -3.38 -5.01
C LEU A 96 11.14 -2.43 -4.61
N ILE A 97 10.82 -2.35 -3.30
CA ILE A 97 9.82 -1.42 -2.76
C ILE A 97 10.26 0.03 -3.01
N ALA A 98 11.51 0.38 -2.69
CA ALA A 98 12.03 1.72 -2.91
C ALA A 98 11.96 2.15 -4.40
N PHE A 99 12.21 1.23 -5.34
CA PHE A 99 11.99 1.49 -6.77
C PHE A 99 10.52 1.69 -7.12
N PHE A 100 9.63 0.92 -6.50
CA PHE A 100 8.19 1.07 -6.70
C PHE A 100 7.72 2.47 -6.26
N ASP A 101 8.08 2.88 -5.06
CA ASP A 101 7.72 4.20 -4.51
C ASP A 101 8.27 5.34 -5.37
N ALA A 102 9.53 5.22 -5.84
CA ALA A 102 10.19 6.27 -6.60
C ALA A 102 9.71 6.40 -8.05
N PHE A 103 9.25 5.34 -8.70
CA PHE A 103 9.01 5.36 -10.14
C PHE A 103 7.64 4.84 -10.58
N VAL A 104 6.91 4.13 -9.74
CA VAL A 104 5.69 3.43 -10.16
C VAL A 104 4.43 4.14 -9.67
N GLU A 105 4.33 4.41 -8.38
CA GLU A 105 3.09 4.87 -7.75
C GLU A 105 2.48 6.10 -8.42
N GLU A 106 3.28 7.12 -8.69
CA GLU A 106 2.82 8.37 -9.33
C GLU A 106 2.27 8.17 -10.75
N ASN A 107 2.58 7.05 -11.40
CA ASN A 107 2.14 6.73 -12.76
C ASN A 107 0.85 5.88 -12.80
N LEU A 108 0.34 5.43 -11.67
CA LEU A 108 -0.84 4.58 -11.57
C LEU A 108 -2.15 5.40 -11.57
N ILE A 109 -2.47 6.01 -12.70
CA ILE A 109 -3.65 6.90 -12.83
C ILE A 109 -4.94 6.10 -12.98
N GLN A 110 -4.96 5.12 -13.89
CA GLN A 110 -6.10 4.23 -14.07
C GLN A 110 -6.11 3.12 -13.01
N PRO A 111 -7.27 2.52 -12.72
CA PRO A 111 -7.36 1.45 -11.72
C PRO A 111 -6.36 0.34 -11.99
N THR A 112 -5.42 0.14 -11.07
CA THR A 112 -4.33 -0.81 -11.21
C THR A 112 -4.13 -1.59 -9.91
N ILE A 113 -3.98 -2.89 -10.02
CA ILE A 113 -3.63 -3.79 -8.92
C ILE A 113 -2.15 -4.14 -9.03
N ILE A 114 -1.40 -3.86 -7.98
CA ILE A 114 0.00 -4.29 -7.83
C ILE A 114 0.02 -5.43 -6.84
N TYR A 115 0.54 -6.59 -7.23
CA TYR A 115 0.51 -7.79 -6.40
C TYR A 115 1.89 -8.49 -6.31
N ASP A 116 1.98 -9.52 -5.47
CA ASP A 116 3.23 -10.21 -5.14
C ASP A 116 4.24 -9.25 -4.49
N TYR A 117 3.84 -8.69 -3.35
CA TYR A 117 4.70 -7.84 -2.52
C TYR A 117 5.81 -8.66 -1.85
N PRO A 118 7.02 -8.09 -1.66
CA PRO A 118 8.09 -8.74 -0.91
C PRO A 118 7.67 -9.13 0.51
N VAL A 119 8.26 -10.20 1.01
CA VAL A 119 7.96 -10.71 2.35
C VAL A 119 8.36 -9.75 3.46
N GLU A 120 9.37 -8.94 3.22
CA GLU A 120 9.95 -7.98 4.15
C GLU A 120 8.93 -6.94 4.64
N ASN A 121 8.07 -6.45 3.77
CA ASN A 121 7.04 -5.46 4.13
C ASN A 121 5.64 -6.04 4.28
N SER A 122 5.52 -7.37 4.35
CA SER A 122 4.22 -8.07 4.34
C SER A 122 4.10 -9.10 5.48
N PRO A 123 4.22 -8.68 6.75
CA PRO A 123 4.39 -9.58 7.90
C PRO A 123 3.19 -10.47 8.20
N LEU A 124 1.98 -10.09 7.75
CA LEU A 124 0.74 -10.80 8.02
C LEU A 124 0.18 -11.55 6.79
N ALA A 125 0.86 -11.40 5.65
CA ALA A 125 0.43 -12.03 4.41
C ALA A 125 1.10 -13.39 4.20
N LYS A 126 0.34 -14.33 3.64
CA LYS A 126 0.83 -15.66 3.32
C LYS A 126 1.91 -15.60 2.23
N ARG A 127 2.99 -16.38 2.39
CA ARG A 127 4.01 -16.51 1.36
C ARG A 127 3.43 -17.15 0.10
N LYS A 128 3.86 -16.66 -1.04
CA LYS A 128 3.57 -17.28 -2.34
C LYS A 128 4.31 -18.63 -2.43
N PRO A 129 3.60 -19.77 -2.56
CA PRO A 129 4.25 -21.08 -2.50
C PRO A 129 5.27 -21.32 -3.61
N SER A 130 5.05 -20.74 -4.81
CA SER A 130 5.92 -20.87 -5.95
C SER A 130 7.20 -20.03 -5.85
N GLU A 131 7.18 -18.97 -5.04
CA GLU A 131 8.26 -18.01 -4.91
C GLU A 131 8.23 -17.35 -3.51
N PRO A 132 8.80 -18.00 -2.47
CA PRO A 132 8.65 -17.58 -1.07
C PRO A 132 9.28 -16.25 -0.67
N ALA A 133 10.02 -15.60 -1.57
CA ALA A 133 10.48 -14.22 -1.39
C ALA A 133 9.33 -13.21 -1.49
N PHE A 134 8.21 -13.61 -2.08
CA PHE A 134 7.01 -12.80 -2.23
C PHE A 134 5.84 -13.37 -1.44
N THR A 135 4.82 -12.54 -1.26
CA THR A 135 3.58 -12.87 -0.56
C THR A 135 2.37 -12.80 -1.48
N GLU A 136 1.32 -13.50 -1.13
CA GLU A 136 0.00 -13.40 -1.74
C GLU A 136 -0.71 -12.12 -1.24
N ARG A 137 -0.13 -10.95 -1.54
CA ARG A 137 -0.60 -9.61 -1.16
C ARG A 137 -0.72 -8.74 -2.38
N PHE A 138 -1.69 -7.83 -2.38
CA PHE A 138 -1.78 -6.75 -3.34
C PHE A 138 -2.21 -5.44 -2.66
N GLU A 139 -1.85 -4.36 -3.32
CA GLU A 139 -2.45 -3.05 -3.13
C GLU A 139 -3.06 -2.61 -4.44
N TYR A 140 -4.06 -1.73 -4.39
CA TYR A 140 -4.66 -1.22 -5.59
C TYR A 140 -4.69 0.31 -5.57
N PHE A 141 -4.44 0.86 -6.74
CA PHE A 141 -4.19 2.28 -6.95
C PHE A 141 -5.17 2.87 -7.94
N ILE A 142 -5.62 4.09 -7.68
CA ILE A 142 -6.40 4.92 -8.60
C ILE A 142 -5.95 6.35 -8.42
N TYR A 143 -5.63 7.04 -9.50
CA TYR A 143 -5.19 8.43 -9.52
C TYR A 143 -3.93 8.65 -8.67
N ALA A 144 -2.91 7.83 -8.89
CA ALA A 144 -1.64 7.82 -8.15
C ALA A 144 -1.80 7.77 -6.63
N ARG A 145 -2.80 7.04 -6.15
CA ARG A 145 -3.10 6.93 -4.72
C ARG A 145 -3.50 5.50 -4.38
N GLU A 146 -2.87 4.95 -3.35
CA GLU A 146 -3.32 3.69 -2.76
C GLU A 146 -4.76 3.84 -2.25
N MET A 147 -5.63 2.94 -2.68
CA MET A 147 -7.04 2.89 -2.29
C MET A 147 -7.32 1.81 -1.25
N GLY A 148 -6.47 0.82 -1.15
CA GLY A 148 -6.54 -0.25 -0.18
C GLY A 148 -5.55 -1.35 -0.42
N ASN A 149 -5.56 -2.32 0.50
CA ASN A 149 -4.60 -3.40 0.61
C ASN A 149 -5.32 -4.69 1.00
N ALA A 150 -4.91 -5.81 0.41
CA ALA A 150 -5.50 -7.11 0.69
C ALA A 150 -4.48 -8.23 0.51
N PHE A 151 -4.73 -9.35 1.17
CA PHE A 151 -3.86 -10.52 1.09
C PHE A 151 -4.59 -11.82 1.47
N SER A 152 -3.98 -12.95 1.09
CA SER A 152 -4.28 -14.21 1.75
C SER A 152 -3.69 -14.16 3.15
N GLU A 153 -4.51 -14.33 4.17
CA GLU A 153 -4.09 -14.27 5.57
C GLU A 153 -3.04 -15.34 5.86
N LEU A 154 -1.97 -14.95 6.55
CA LEU A 154 -1.01 -15.92 7.08
C LEU A 154 -1.68 -16.68 8.22
N ASN A 155 -1.94 -17.97 7.98
CA ASN A 155 -2.64 -18.84 8.91
C ASN A 155 -1.75 -19.94 9.52
N ASP A 156 -0.43 -19.86 9.33
CA ASP A 156 0.57 -20.72 9.96
C ASP A 156 1.17 -19.98 11.17
N PRO A 157 0.88 -20.43 12.44
CA PRO A 157 1.39 -19.77 13.62
C PRO A 157 2.92 -19.84 13.74
N ILE A 158 3.56 -20.86 13.17
CA ILE A 158 5.01 -21.01 13.22
C ILE A 158 5.68 -19.96 12.33
N ASP A 159 5.23 -19.82 11.04
CA ASP A 159 5.74 -18.77 10.15
C ASP A 159 5.42 -17.38 10.71
N GLN A 160 4.23 -17.17 11.27
CA GLN A 160 3.85 -15.89 11.87
C GLN A 160 4.77 -15.49 13.02
N LYS A 161 5.06 -16.40 13.92
CA LYS A 161 5.98 -16.13 15.04
C LYS A 161 7.39 -15.78 14.55
N GLN A 162 7.90 -16.54 13.58
CA GLN A 162 9.22 -16.25 12.98
C GLN A 162 9.29 -14.88 12.35
N ARG A 163 8.21 -14.43 11.69
CA ARG A 163 8.17 -13.07 11.09
C ARG A 163 8.13 -11.98 12.14
N PHE A 164 7.37 -12.14 13.21
CA PHE A 164 7.38 -11.19 14.32
C PHE A 164 8.75 -11.11 15.00
N GLU A 165 9.39 -12.26 15.24
CA GLU A 165 10.74 -12.32 15.80
C GLU A 165 11.76 -11.59 14.88
N ALA A 166 11.67 -11.80 13.57
CA ALA A 166 12.54 -11.13 12.58
C ALA A 166 12.29 -9.61 12.56
N GLN A 167 11.03 -9.14 12.61
CA GLN A 167 10.73 -7.72 12.70
C GLN A 167 11.27 -7.07 13.97
N VAL A 168 11.11 -7.73 15.11
CA VAL A 168 11.65 -7.24 16.39
C VAL A 168 13.17 -7.17 16.34
N ALA A 169 13.83 -8.17 15.75
CA ALA A 169 15.28 -8.17 15.58
C ALA A 169 15.75 -6.99 14.68
N ALA A 170 15.12 -6.81 13.51
CA ALA A 170 15.44 -5.72 12.60
C ALA A 170 15.26 -4.34 13.24
N ARG A 171 14.16 -4.11 13.98
CA ARG A 171 13.94 -2.85 14.72
C ARG A 171 15.01 -2.59 15.78
N ARG A 172 15.45 -3.64 16.49
CA ARG A 172 16.52 -3.51 17.49
C ARG A 172 17.86 -3.12 16.86
N GLU A 173 18.18 -3.62 15.68
CA GLU A 173 19.39 -3.23 14.93
C GLU A 173 19.35 -1.75 14.54
N LEU A 174 18.16 -1.21 14.28
CA LEU A 174 17.90 0.22 14.01
C LEU A 174 17.76 1.07 15.28
N GLY A 175 17.95 0.47 16.47
CA GLY A 175 17.93 1.19 17.76
C GLY A 175 16.54 1.26 18.44
N ASP A 176 15.50 0.69 17.88
CA ASP A 176 14.19 0.58 18.54
C ASP A 176 14.15 -0.68 19.41
N THR A 177 14.17 -0.49 20.72
CA THR A 177 14.13 -1.58 21.71
C THR A 177 12.73 -1.83 22.29
N THR A 178 11.71 -1.14 21.80
CA THR A 178 10.34 -1.19 22.37
C THR A 178 9.48 -2.29 21.79
N GLY A 179 9.86 -2.87 20.64
CA GLY A 179 9.09 -3.91 19.96
C GLY A 179 9.14 -5.25 20.69
N GLU A 180 7.97 -5.87 20.88
CA GLU A 180 7.82 -7.23 21.40
C GLU A 180 7.00 -8.07 20.43
N VAL A 181 7.15 -9.40 20.51
CA VAL A 181 6.33 -10.35 19.74
C VAL A 181 4.92 -10.36 20.34
N ASP A 182 3.91 -10.27 19.48
CA ASP A 182 2.50 -10.42 19.88
C ASP A 182 2.18 -11.92 20.06
N GLU A 183 2.45 -12.43 21.28
CA GLU A 183 2.20 -13.83 21.63
C GLU A 183 0.70 -14.15 21.67
N ASP A 184 -0.17 -13.19 21.96
CA ASP A 184 -1.62 -13.38 21.95
C ASP A 184 -2.14 -13.59 20.53
N PHE A 185 -1.60 -12.87 19.55
CA PHE A 185 -1.91 -13.07 18.13
C PHE A 185 -1.47 -14.46 17.66
N VAL A 186 -0.23 -14.87 17.99
CA VAL A 186 0.28 -16.20 17.64
C VAL A 186 -0.58 -17.29 18.27
N ASN A 187 -0.89 -17.17 19.56
CA ASN A 187 -1.75 -18.12 20.28
C ASN A 187 -3.16 -18.20 19.65
N ALA A 188 -3.72 -17.09 19.19
CA ALA A 188 -5.01 -17.10 18.49
C ALA A 188 -4.94 -17.91 17.19
N LEU A 189 -3.85 -17.81 16.43
CA LEU A 189 -3.64 -18.64 15.23
C LEU A 189 -3.51 -20.13 15.51
N GLU A 190 -2.97 -20.52 16.69
CA GLU A 190 -2.86 -21.93 17.08
C GLU A 190 -4.24 -22.60 17.28
N TYR A 191 -5.29 -21.84 17.59
CA TYR A 191 -6.66 -22.35 17.60
C TYR A 191 -7.21 -22.65 16.20
N GLY A 192 -6.58 -22.12 15.18
CA GLY A 192 -6.86 -22.37 13.76
C GLY A 192 -7.57 -21.22 13.06
N LEU A 193 -6.98 -20.80 11.93
CA LEU A 193 -7.57 -19.89 10.96
C LEU A 193 -7.73 -20.64 9.64
N PRO A 194 -8.94 -20.78 9.06
CA PRO A 194 -9.10 -21.36 7.73
C PRO A 194 -8.39 -20.51 6.67
N PRO A 195 -8.13 -21.03 5.46
CA PRO A 195 -7.71 -20.17 4.36
C PRO A 195 -8.66 -18.99 4.22
N THR A 196 -8.13 -17.78 4.32
CA THR A 196 -8.93 -16.55 4.41
C THR A 196 -8.29 -15.47 3.55
N GLY A 197 -9.10 -14.75 2.78
CA GLY A 197 -8.72 -13.48 2.16
C GLY A 197 -9.18 -12.33 3.04
N GLY A 198 -8.27 -11.41 3.35
CA GLY A 198 -8.53 -10.17 4.07
C GLY A 198 -8.35 -8.95 3.17
N LEU A 199 -9.12 -7.91 3.42
CA LEU A 199 -9.13 -6.66 2.64
C LEU A 199 -9.30 -5.47 3.56
N GLY A 200 -8.39 -4.50 3.45
CA GLY A 200 -8.52 -3.15 3.97
C GLY A 200 -8.87 -2.16 2.86
N LEU A 201 -9.97 -1.45 3.02
CA LEU A 201 -10.48 -0.45 2.07
C LEU A 201 -10.43 0.94 2.68
N GLY A 202 -9.79 1.88 2.00
CA GLY A 202 -9.82 3.31 2.31
C GLY A 202 -11.16 3.92 1.96
N LEU A 203 -12.12 3.85 2.89
CA LEU A 203 -13.48 4.32 2.64
C LEU A 203 -13.54 5.81 2.33
N ASP A 204 -12.77 6.63 3.04
CA ASP A 204 -12.72 8.07 2.78
C ASP A 204 -12.14 8.35 1.38
N ARG A 205 -11.10 7.63 0.96
CA ARG A 205 -10.52 7.73 -0.39
C ARG A 205 -11.53 7.32 -1.46
N LEU A 206 -12.32 6.27 -1.21
CA LEU A 206 -13.41 5.86 -2.11
C LEU A 206 -14.48 6.95 -2.22
N VAL A 207 -14.88 7.57 -1.10
CA VAL A 207 -15.86 8.67 -1.11
C VAL A 207 -15.29 9.88 -1.87
N MET A 208 -14.02 10.25 -1.65
CA MET A 208 -13.36 11.30 -2.42
C MET A 208 -13.43 11.05 -3.91
N LEU A 209 -13.14 9.82 -4.35
CA LEU A 209 -13.17 9.42 -5.76
C LEU A 209 -14.57 9.57 -6.36
N LEU A 210 -15.61 9.05 -5.67
CA LEU A 210 -16.99 9.04 -6.18
C LEU A 210 -17.68 10.42 -6.12
N THR A 211 -17.16 11.36 -5.30
CA THR A 211 -17.72 12.71 -5.14
C THR A 211 -16.87 13.80 -5.77
N ASP A 212 -15.81 13.44 -6.49
CA ASP A 212 -14.81 14.37 -7.05
C ASP A 212 -14.24 15.36 -6.02
N SER A 213 -13.97 14.86 -4.79
CA SER A 213 -13.41 15.66 -3.71
C SER A 213 -11.89 15.54 -3.68
N ALA A 214 -11.16 16.66 -3.78
CA ALA A 214 -9.70 16.66 -3.81
C ALA A 214 -9.09 16.39 -2.42
N SER A 215 -9.74 16.85 -1.36
CA SER A 215 -9.25 16.76 0.01
C SER A 215 -10.07 15.79 0.86
N ILE A 216 -9.40 14.99 1.68
CA ILE A 216 -10.05 14.12 2.67
C ILE A 216 -10.90 14.91 3.69
N ARG A 217 -10.55 16.17 3.96
CA ARG A 217 -11.32 17.04 4.87
C ARG A 217 -12.74 17.30 4.36
N ASP A 218 -12.95 17.27 3.04
CA ASP A 218 -14.24 17.54 2.41
C ASP A 218 -15.23 16.38 2.57
N VAL A 219 -14.73 15.18 2.87
CA VAL A 219 -15.54 13.95 3.03
C VAL A 219 -15.65 13.47 4.46
N LEU A 220 -14.87 14.03 5.39
CA LEU A 220 -14.97 13.74 6.82
C LEU A 220 -16.07 14.58 7.46
N LEU A 221 -16.99 13.92 8.19
CA LEU A 221 -18.08 14.63 8.91
C LEU A 221 -17.56 15.56 10.01
N PHE A 222 -16.47 15.17 10.67
CA PHE A 222 -15.87 15.89 11.78
C PHE A 222 -14.34 15.91 11.64
N PRO A 223 -13.77 16.66 10.68
CA PRO A 223 -12.32 16.70 10.48
C PRO A 223 -11.66 17.36 11.70
N THR A 224 -10.51 16.79 12.11
CA THR A 224 -9.69 17.41 13.15
C THR A 224 -9.06 18.68 12.58
N MET A 225 -9.39 19.82 13.17
CA MET A 225 -8.86 21.13 12.80
C MET A 225 -7.76 21.56 13.75
N ARG A 226 -6.78 22.33 13.27
CA ARG A 226 -5.84 22.99 14.18
C ARG A 226 -6.62 23.90 15.15
N PRO A 227 -6.27 23.93 16.44
CA PRO A 227 -6.87 24.90 17.37
C PRO A 227 -6.65 26.32 16.86
N LEU A 228 -7.68 27.15 16.86
CA LEU A 228 -7.51 28.56 16.56
C LEU A 228 -6.53 29.20 17.57
N PRO A 229 -5.61 30.06 17.13
CA PRO A 229 -4.68 30.73 18.02
C PRO A 229 -5.45 31.51 19.07
N LYS A 230 -5.11 31.31 20.35
CA LYS A 230 -5.72 32.07 21.47
C LYS A 230 -5.21 33.50 21.42
N ASN A 231 -6.12 34.41 21.10
CA ASN A 231 -5.92 35.87 21.19
C ASN A 231 -4.74 36.43 20.33
N GLY A 232 -4.96 36.69 19.06
CA GLY A 232 -4.21 37.69 18.30
C GLY A 232 -2.70 37.44 18.08
N GLN A 233 -2.20 36.25 18.32
CA GLN A 233 -0.89 35.82 17.87
C GLN A 233 -1.07 35.10 16.54
N GLU A 234 -0.84 35.80 15.44
CA GLU A 234 -0.53 35.15 14.16
C GLU A 234 0.76 34.37 14.35
N SER A 235 0.73 33.06 14.12
CA SER A 235 1.96 32.27 14.12
C SER A 235 2.78 32.67 12.89
N GLU A 236 4.08 32.82 13.04
CA GLU A 236 4.99 33.15 11.92
C GLU A 236 4.88 32.14 10.74
N GLU A 237 4.37 30.94 10.97
CA GLU A 237 4.11 29.92 9.95
C GLU A 237 2.89 30.24 9.05
N ASP A 238 1.87 30.96 9.54
CA ASP A 238 0.70 31.35 8.74
C ASP A 238 1.05 32.47 7.73
N ALA A 239 2.16 33.19 7.96
CA ALA A 239 2.66 34.21 7.06
C ALA A 239 3.43 33.62 5.86
N ASP A 240 4.12 32.50 6.04
CA ASP A 240 4.87 31.83 4.97
C ASP A 240 3.94 31.08 4.00
N GLU A 241 2.88 30.43 4.50
CA GLU A 241 1.89 29.73 3.65
C GLU A 241 1.04 30.69 2.81
N ALA A 242 0.80 31.93 3.34
CA ALA A 242 0.12 32.99 2.58
C ALA A 242 1.02 33.64 1.52
N ALA A 243 2.33 33.58 1.68
CA ALA A 243 3.29 34.11 0.71
C ALA A 243 3.49 33.16 -0.48
N GLU A 244 3.50 31.85 -0.26
CA GLU A 244 3.62 30.85 -1.35
C GLU A 244 2.36 30.77 -2.24
N THR A 245 1.16 31.09 -1.72
CA THR A 245 -0.08 31.11 -2.52
C THR A 245 -0.26 32.37 -3.37
N THR A 246 0.61 33.35 -3.23
CA THR A 246 0.51 34.63 -3.97
C THR A 246 1.47 34.72 -5.18
N GLU A 247 2.39 33.74 -5.32
CA GLU A 247 3.37 33.67 -6.43
C GLU A 247 3.13 32.52 -7.43
N ALA A 248 1.93 31.86 -7.43
CA ALA A 248 1.56 30.79 -8.36
C ALA A 248 0.48 31.24 -9.36
#